data_d42d7191fdfa535ab30fb74537408f11
#
_entry.id   d42d7191fdfa535ab30fb74537408f11
#
_cell.length_a   1.000
_cell.length_b   1.000
_cell.length_c   1.000
_cell.angle_alpha   90.00
_cell.angle_beta   90.00
_cell.angle_gamma   90.00
#
_symmetry.space_group_name_H-M   'P 1'
#
loop_
_entity.id
_entity.type
_entity.pdbx_description
1 polymer ?
#
loop_
_entity_poly.entity_id
_entity_poly.type
_entity_poly.pdbx_seq_one_letter_code
_entity_poly.pdbx_strand_id
1 'polypeptide(L)'
;LNQKLKKDREKLKQSVEESENAIDELLIMSKYIEEEFYSINPSILHDIQKYHAEAWEILEKHKWTFVLNGIEKNIFRGIKEGIYHNDFDPTIIAKLYVGKCDLIMGGEIFEYPEHKLDRVFKDAISFHIRGLVNSKGLNYLQKRLKNA
;
A
#
# COMPACT_ATOMS: atom_id res chain seq x y z
N LEU A 1 0.09 -16.95 -12.07
CA LEU A 1 0.06 -16.08 -10.89
C LEU A 1 1.46 -15.73 -10.39
N ASN A 2 2.30 -16.73 -10.07
CA ASN A 2 3.67 -16.50 -9.57
C ASN A 2 4.54 -15.70 -10.52
N GLN A 3 4.49 -15.96 -11.82
CA GLN A 3 5.26 -15.23 -12.84
C GLN A 3 4.81 -13.77 -12.94
N LYS A 4 3.51 -13.52 -12.90
CA LYS A 4 2.96 -12.16 -12.88
C LYS A 4 3.45 -11.40 -11.65
N LEU A 5 3.29 -11.96 -10.47
CA LEU A 5 3.72 -11.34 -9.21
C LEU A 5 5.23 -11.06 -9.19
N LYS A 6 6.03 -11.95 -9.76
CA LYS A 6 7.48 -11.75 -9.88
C LYS A 6 7.82 -10.56 -10.77
N LYS A 7 7.20 -10.48 -11.96
CA LYS A 7 7.39 -9.38 -12.91
C LYS A 7 6.95 -8.04 -12.33
N ASP A 8 5.80 -8.03 -11.67
CA ASP A 8 5.25 -6.83 -11.04
C ASP A 8 6.15 -6.35 -9.89
N ARG A 9 6.71 -7.27 -9.10
CA ARG A 9 7.69 -6.95 -8.05
C ARG A 9 8.98 -6.33 -8.60
N GLU A 10 9.51 -6.87 -9.68
CA GLU A 10 10.72 -6.34 -10.33
C GLU A 10 10.48 -4.92 -10.86
N LYS A 11 9.35 -4.70 -11.51
CA LYS A 11 8.95 -3.38 -12.02
C LYS A 11 8.76 -2.36 -10.90
N LEU A 12 8.08 -2.76 -9.82
CA LEU A 12 7.89 -1.91 -8.65
C LEU A 12 9.22 -1.57 -8.00
N LYS A 13 10.09 -2.55 -7.82
CA LYS A 13 11.43 -2.36 -7.24
C LYS A 13 12.23 -1.32 -8.01
N GLN A 14 12.23 -1.40 -9.34
CA GLN A 14 12.91 -0.40 -10.17
C GLN A 14 12.31 0.99 -9.97
N SER A 15 10.99 1.14 -9.98
CA SER A 15 10.32 2.42 -9.77
C SER A 15 10.62 3.02 -8.39
N VAL A 16 10.72 2.18 -7.37
CA VAL A 16 11.09 2.57 -6.01
C VAL A 16 12.53 3.06 -5.94
N GLU A 17 13.46 2.37 -6.60
CA GLU A 17 14.87 2.77 -6.67
C GLU A 17 15.06 4.13 -7.37
N GLU A 18 14.21 4.47 -8.32
CA GLU A 18 14.23 5.74 -9.04
C GLU A 18 13.51 6.88 -8.30
N SER A 19 12.81 6.60 -7.20
CA SER A 19 12.07 7.60 -6.43
C SER A 19 13.01 8.58 -5.69
N GLU A 20 12.62 9.86 -5.63
CA GLU A 20 13.45 10.91 -5.00
C GLU A 20 13.52 10.78 -3.48
N ASN A 21 12.42 10.35 -2.86
CA ASN A 21 12.33 10.24 -1.40
C ASN A 21 11.24 9.25 -0.99
N ALA A 22 11.10 9.04 0.32
CA ALA A 22 10.13 8.11 0.87
C ALA A 22 8.67 8.46 0.54
N ILE A 23 8.34 9.72 0.37
CA ILE A 23 6.97 10.15 0.01
C ILE A 23 6.67 9.71 -1.42
N ASP A 24 7.54 9.99 -2.37
CA ASP A 24 7.40 9.54 -3.76
C ASP A 24 7.34 8.02 -3.85
N GLU A 25 8.19 7.33 -3.13
CA GLU A 25 8.20 5.87 -3.02
C GLU A 25 6.85 5.33 -2.53
N LEU A 26 6.32 5.91 -1.45
CA LEU A 26 5.02 5.48 -0.89
C LEU A 26 3.87 5.73 -1.86
N LEU A 27 3.87 6.84 -2.58
CA LEU A 27 2.87 7.12 -3.62
C LEU A 27 2.93 6.10 -4.76
N ILE A 28 4.13 5.71 -5.20
CA ILE A 28 4.33 4.67 -6.23
C ILE A 28 3.82 3.32 -5.72
N MET A 29 4.19 2.94 -4.50
CA MET A 29 3.76 1.67 -3.90
C MET A 29 2.25 1.61 -3.69
N SER A 30 1.64 2.71 -3.25
CA SER A 30 0.21 2.80 -3.04
C SER A 30 -0.56 2.69 -4.35
N LYS A 31 -0.07 3.30 -5.41
CA LYS A 31 -0.64 3.17 -6.74
C LYS A 31 -0.56 1.73 -7.26
N TYR A 32 0.57 1.07 -7.06
CA TYR A 32 0.74 -0.34 -7.40
C TYR A 32 -0.28 -1.22 -6.68
N ILE A 33 -0.44 -1.04 -5.38
CA ILE A 33 -1.40 -1.81 -4.57
C ILE A 33 -2.82 -1.54 -5.04
N GLU A 34 -3.17 -0.29 -5.31
CA GLU A 34 -4.47 0.11 -5.84
C GLU A 34 -4.76 -0.58 -7.18
N GLU A 35 -3.83 -0.56 -8.13
CA GLU A 35 -3.97 -1.21 -9.43
C GLU A 35 -4.13 -2.73 -9.30
N GLU A 36 -3.40 -3.37 -8.41
CA GLU A 36 -3.55 -4.79 -8.11
C GLU A 36 -4.95 -5.11 -7.56
N PHE A 37 -5.48 -4.25 -6.70
CA PHE A 37 -6.84 -4.42 -6.16
C PHE A 37 -7.93 -4.22 -7.22
N TYR A 38 -7.78 -3.25 -8.12
CA TYR A 38 -8.75 -3.05 -9.21
C TYR A 38 -8.75 -4.18 -10.23
N SER A 39 -7.64 -4.86 -10.41
CA SER A 39 -7.55 -6.00 -11.32
C SER A 39 -8.29 -7.22 -10.79
N ILE A 40 -8.63 -7.24 -9.49
CA ILE A 40 -9.28 -8.38 -8.83
C ILE A 40 -10.63 -7.93 -8.25
N ASN A 41 -11.71 -8.39 -8.88
CA ASN A 41 -13.07 -8.20 -8.36
C ASN A 41 -13.17 -8.84 -6.95
N PRO A 42 -13.78 -8.18 -5.95
CA PRO A 42 -13.98 -8.76 -4.61
C PRO A 42 -14.64 -10.14 -4.59
N SER A 43 -15.56 -10.42 -5.53
CA SER A 43 -16.16 -11.74 -5.66
C SER A 43 -15.13 -12.79 -6.10
N ILE A 44 -14.18 -12.42 -6.95
CA ILE A 44 -13.10 -13.32 -7.37
C ILE A 44 -12.17 -13.63 -6.19
N LEU A 45 -11.86 -12.64 -5.36
CA LEU A 45 -11.06 -12.87 -4.14
C LEU A 45 -11.73 -13.84 -3.18
N HIS A 46 -13.04 -13.65 -2.99
CA HIS A 46 -13.84 -14.56 -2.16
C HIS A 46 -13.83 -15.99 -2.71
N ASP A 47 -13.96 -16.13 -4.03
CA ASP A 47 -13.92 -17.44 -4.69
C ASP A 47 -12.53 -18.07 -4.59
N ILE A 48 -11.46 -17.29 -4.75
CA ILE A 48 -10.08 -17.77 -4.57
C ILE A 48 -9.89 -18.28 -3.13
N GLN A 49 -10.31 -17.50 -2.15
CA GLN A 49 -10.20 -17.88 -0.74
C GLN A 49 -10.95 -19.18 -0.45
N LYS A 50 -12.14 -19.33 -1.01
CA LYS A 50 -13.03 -20.47 -0.73
C LYS A 50 -12.66 -21.74 -1.49
N TYR A 51 -12.24 -21.60 -2.76
CA TYR A 51 -12.11 -22.73 -3.68
C TYR A 51 -10.69 -22.97 -4.21
N HIS A 52 -9.76 -22.03 -4.01
CA HIS A 52 -8.41 -22.08 -4.56
C HIS A 52 -7.35 -21.81 -3.47
N ALA A 53 -7.24 -22.74 -2.54
CA ALA A 53 -6.38 -22.59 -1.35
C ALA A 53 -4.91 -22.25 -1.67
N GLU A 54 -4.33 -22.89 -2.70
CA GLU A 54 -2.94 -22.61 -3.10
C GLU A 54 -2.76 -21.18 -3.62
N ALA A 55 -3.69 -20.71 -4.45
CA ALA A 55 -3.65 -19.32 -4.98
C ALA A 55 -3.83 -18.31 -3.83
N TRP A 56 -4.74 -18.60 -2.91
CA TRP A 56 -4.93 -17.77 -1.72
C TRP A 56 -3.68 -17.68 -0.86
N GLU A 57 -3.02 -18.80 -0.60
CA GLU A 57 -1.76 -18.85 0.16
C GLU A 57 -0.65 -18.02 -0.50
N ILE A 58 -0.54 -18.07 -1.83
CA ILE A 58 0.41 -17.26 -2.59
C ILE A 58 0.13 -15.75 -2.42
N LEU A 59 -1.12 -15.33 -2.51
CA LEU A 59 -1.53 -13.93 -2.32
C LEU A 59 -1.26 -13.45 -0.90
N GLU A 60 -1.61 -14.25 0.11
CA GLU A 60 -1.36 -13.94 1.52
C GLU A 60 0.13 -13.83 1.80
N LYS A 61 0.93 -14.76 1.31
CA LYS A 61 2.38 -14.73 1.46
C LYS A 61 2.98 -13.50 0.79
N HIS A 62 2.54 -13.14 -0.42
CA HIS A 62 2.99 -11.93 -1.12
C HIS A 62 2.72 -10.69 -0.29
N LYS A 63 1.51 -10.55 0.23
CA LYS A 63 1.08 -9.42 1.05
C LYS A 63 1.90 -9.29 2.34
N TRP A 64 1.98 -10.36 3.12
CA TRP A 64 2.63 -10.35 4.43
C TRP A 64 4.15 -10.46 4.40
N THR A 65 4.74 -10.67 3.24
CA THR A 65 6.19 -10.62 3.06
C THR A 65 6.60 -9.41 2.23
N PHE A 66 6.32 -9.41 0.95
CA PHE A 66 6.80 -8.39 0.02
C PHE A 66 6.19 -7.01 0.30
N VAL A 67 4.87 -6.91 0.43
CA VAL A 67 4.20 -5.62 0.66
C VAL A 67 4.55 -5.08 2.04
N LEU A 68 4.44 -5.91 3.08
CA LEU A 68 4.78 -5.51 4.45
C LEU A 68 6.22 -5.01 4.55
N ASN A 69 7.16 -5.76 4.00
CA ASN A 69 8.58 -5.39 4.01
C ASN A 69 8.84 -4.09 3.26
N GLY A 70 8.18 -3.88 2.13
CA GLY A 70 8.27 -2.64 1.36
C GLY A 70 7.79 -1.42 2.14
N ILE A 71 6.65 -1.53 2.82
CA ILE A 71 6.10 -0.45 3.65
C ILE A 71 6.99 -0.17 4.86
N GLU A 72 7.49 -1.20 5.53
CA GLU A 72 8.40 -1.05 6.67
C GLU A 72 9.68 -0.32 6.26
N LYS A 73 10.31 -0.73 5.17
CA LYS A 73 11.49 -0.06 4.61
C LYS A 73 11.21 1.40 4.22
N ASN A 74 10.04 1.67 3.67
CA ASN A 74 9.61 3.03 3.35
C ASN A 74 9.57 3.92 4.60
N ILE A 75 9.01 3.42 5.69
CA ILE A 75 8.93 4.17 6.95
C ILE A 75 10.33 4.46 7.49
N PHE A 76 11.22 3.48 7.51
CA PHE A 76 12.61 3.68 7.90
C PHE A 76 13.32 4.72 7.01
N ARG A 77 13.11 4.66 5.71
CA ARG A 77 13.66 5.63 4.77
C ARG A 77 13.19 7.05 5.07
N GLY A 78 11.89 7.24 5.27
CA GLY A 78 11.32 8.56 5.55
C GLY A 78 11.79 9.14 6.88
N ILE A 79 11.98 8.30 7.89
CA ILE A 79 12.58 8.70 9.16
C ILE A 79 14.04 9.16 8.95
N LYS A 80 14.82 8.36 8.24
CA LYS A 80 16.23 8.67 7.93
C LYS A 80 16.38 9.95 7.10
N GLU A 81 15.48 10.19 6.16
CA GLU A 81 15.45 11.41 5.34
C GLU A 81 14.93 12.65 6.10
N GLY A 82 14.40 12.47 7.31
CA GLY A 82 13.89 13.55 8.15
C GLY A 82 12.53 14.10 7.70
N ILE A 83 11.76 13.37 6.91
CA ILE A 83 10.45 13.77 6.39
C ILE A 83 9.27 13.02 7.02
N TYR A 84 9.53 11.96 7.78
CA TYR A 84 8.53 11.26 8.60
C TYR A 84 8.80 11.49 10.08
N HIS A 85 7.74 11.40 10.88
CA HIS A 85 7.86 11.35 12.33
C HIS A 85 8.73 10.16 12.75
N ASN A 86 9.50 10.32 13.82
CA ASN A 86 10.42 9.31 14.34
C ASN A 86 9.97 8.69 15.67
N ASP A 87 8.76 9.00 16.11
CA ASP A 87 8.16 8.53 17.35
C ASP A 87 7.22 7.33 17.18
N PHE A 88 7.23 6.73 16.00
CA PHE A 88 6.49 5.49 15.70
C PHE A 88 7.42 4.29 15.63
N ASP A 89 6.88 3.12 15.99
CA ASP A 89 7.50 1.85 15.62
C ASP A 89 7.14 1.52 14.16
N PRO A 90 8.13 1.51 13.24
CA PRO A 90 7.87 1.25 11.81
C PRO A 90 7.20 -0.09 11.53
N THR A 91 7.53 -1.12 12.29
CA THR A 91 6.93 -2.45 12.13
C THR A 91 5.44 -2.45 12.48
N ILE A 92 5.06 -1.77 13.55
CA ILE A 92 3.65 -1.63 13.95
C ILE A 92 2.88 -0.87 12.86
N ILE A 93 3.39 0.25 12.41
CA ILE A 93 2.72 1.09 11.41
C ILE A 93 2.60 0.34 10.07
N ALA A 94 3.64 -0.40 9.66
CA ALA A 94 3.59 -1.21 8.45
C ALA A 94 2.51 -2.30 8.52
N LYS A 95 2.39 -2.99 9.65
CA LYS A 95 1.34 -4.00 9.87
C LYS A 95 -0.06 -3.37 9.86
N LEU A 96 -0.23 -2.20 10.45
CA LEU A 96 -1.50 -1.47 10.39
C LEU A 96 -1.87 -1.07 8.96
N TYR A 97 -0.89 -0.68 8.15
CA TYR A 97 -1.13 -0.37 6.73
C TYR A 97 -1.65 -1.60 5.97
N VAL A 98 -0.95 -2.73 6.07
CA VAL A 98 -1.36 -3.99 5.42
C VAL A 98 -2.72 -4.46 5.94
N GLY A 99 -2.95 -4.38 7.25
CA GLY A 99 -4.23 -4.73 7.87
C GLY A 99 -5.39 -3.85 7.39
N LYS A 100 -5.15 -2.56 7.16
CA LYS A 100 -6.16 -1.68 6.53
C LYS A 100 -6.50 -2.10 5.11
N CYS A 101 -5.51 -2.50 4.33
CA CYS A 101 -5.76 -3.03 2.98
C CYS A 101 -6.65 -4.27 3.03
N ASP A 102 -6.39 -5.18 3.95
CA ASP A 102 -7.24 -6.37 4.16
C ASP A 102 -8.67 -6.00 4.54
N LEU A 103 -8.83 -5.06 5.45
CA LEU A 103 -10.14 -4.60 5.91
C LEU A 103 -10.96 -4.00 4.76
N ILE A 104 -10.32 -3.21 3.90
CA ILE A 104 -10.95 -2.61 2.72
C ILE A 104 -11.36 -3.70 1.72
N MET A 105 -10.48 -4.65 1.46
CA MET A 105 -10.70 -5.73 0.49
C MET A 105 -11.70 -6.79 0.96
N GLY A 106 -11.85 -6.96 2.26
CA GLY A 106 -12.78 -7.95 2.83
C GLY A 106 -14.26 -7.71 2.51
N GLY A 107 -14.62 -6.48 2.14
CA GLY A 107 -15.97 -6.13 1.70
C GLY A 107 -17.04 -6.14 2.79
N GLU A 108 -16.66 -6.38 4.05
CA GLU A 108 -17.62 -6.45 5.17
C GLU A 108 -18.03 -5.07 5.69
N ILE A 109 -17.08 -4.13 5.71
CA ILE A 109 -17.29 -2.77 6.27
C ILE A 109 -17.60 -1.76 5.17
N PHE A 110 -16.97 -1.91 4.01
CA PHE A 110 -17.14 -1.01 2.87
C PHE A 110 -17.84 -1.71 1.74
N GLU A 111 -19.18 -1.78 1.81
CA GLU A 111 -20.01 -2.46 0.82
C GLU A 111 -20.37 -1.54 -0.34
N TYR A 112 -20.34 -2.08 -1.55
CA TYR A 112 -20.90 -1.46 -2.74
C TYR A 112 -22.46 -1.59 -2.68
N PRO A 113 -23.27 -0.58 -3.11
CA PRO A 113 -22.85 0.69 -3.73
C PRO A 113 -22.60 1.87 -2.77
N GLU A 114 -22.78 1.71 -1.46
CA GLU A 114 -22.60 2.80 -0.49
C GLU A 114 -21.19 3.37 -0.49
N HIS A 115 -20.19 2.48 -0.64
CA HIS A 115 -18.79 2.86 -0.71
C HIS A 115 -18.18 2.37 -2.02
N LYS A 116 -17.52 3.29 -2.74
CA LYS A 116 -16.65 2.94 -3.88
C LYS A 116 -15.26 2.64 -3.37
N LEU A 117 -14.70 1.48 -3.71
CA LEU A 117 -13.39 1.03 -3.21
C LEU A 117 -12.26 2.01 -3.55
N ASP A 118 -12.30 2.64 -4.73
CA ASP A 118 -11.35 3.67 -5.12
C ASP A 118 -11.31 4.83 -4.12
N ARG A 119 -12.47 5.31 -3.72
CA ARG A 119 -12.58 6.39 -2.74
C ARG A 119 -12.09 5.95 -1.35
N VAL A 120 -12.50 4.79 -0.90
CA VAL A 120 -12.08 4.23 0.39
C VAL A 120 -10.57 4.07 0.44
N PHE A 121 -9.99 3.51 -0.61
CA PHE A 121 -8.55 3.29 -0.69
C PHE A 121 -7.78 4.62 -0.71
N LYS A 122 -8.24 5.58 -1.51
CA LYS A 122 -7.66 6.93 -1.59
C LYS A 122 -7.65 7.62 -0.23
N ASP A 123 -8.77 7.58 0.49
CA ASP A 123 -8.87 8.19 1.82
C ASP A 123 -7.97 7.47 2.83
N ALA A 124 -7.90 6.15 2.78
CA ALA A 124 -7.03 5.36 3.65
C ALA A 124 -5.54 5.69 3.43
N ILE A 125 -5.09 5.80 2.19
CA ILE A 125 -3.72 6.18 1.85
C ILE A 125 -3.42 7.61 2.27
N SER A 126 -4.32 8.54 2.00
CA SER A 126 -4.18 9.94 2.41
C SER A 126 -4.04 10.07 3.92
N PHE A 127 -4.85 9.34 4.67
CA PHE A 127 -4.78 9.27 6.13
C PHE A 127 -3.44 8.71 6.62
N HIS A 128 -2.97 7.62 6.01
CA HIS A 128 -1.69 6.99 6.34
C HIS A 128 -0.51 7.94 6.11
N ILE A 129 -0.43 8.56 4.94
CA ILE A 129 0.66 9.50 4.59
C ILE A 129 0.66 10.70 5.54
N ARG A 130 -0.50 11.29 5.80
CA ARG A 130 -0.62 12.43 6.71
C ARG A 130 -0.22 12.11 8.14
N GLY A 131 -0.43 10.88 8.57
CA GLY A 131 0.04 10.41 9.88
C GLY A 131 1.55 10.23 9.94
N LEU A 132 2.19 9.89 8.83
CA LEU A 132 3.63 9.66 8.76
C LEU A 132 4.46 10.95 8.66
N VAL A 133 4.03 11.89 7.82
CA VAL A 133 4.84 13.08 7.48
C VAL A 133 4.94 14.06 8.65
N ASN A 134 6.15 14.54 8.92
CA ASN A 134 6.37 15.69 9.78
C ASN A 134 6.14 17.01 8.99
N SER A 135 6.42 18.16 9.58
CA SER A 135 6.21 19.46 8.91
C SER A 135 6.95 19.60 7.59
N LYS A 136 8.20 19.12 7.52
CA LYS A 136 9.02 19.12 6.30
C LYS A 136 8.43 18.20 5.23
N GLY A 137 8.01 16.99 5.62
CA GLY A 137 7.37 16.04 4.72
C GLY A 137 6.00 16.53 4.24
N LEU A 138 5.23 17.17 5.11
CA LEU A 138 3.94 17.75 4.74
C LEU A 138 4.08 18.85 3.68
N ASN A 139 5.07 19.73 3.81
CA ASN A 139 5.36 20.76 2.81
C ASN A 139 5.68 20.14 1.45
N TYR A 140 6.52 19.10 1.42
CA TYR A 140 6.84 18.37 0.20
C TYR A 140 5.60 17.72 -0.41
N LEU A 141 4.81 17.02 0.39
CA LEU A 141 3.59 16.36 -0.05
C LEU A 141 2.60 17.35 -0.66
N GLN A 142 2.37 18.50 -0.06
CA GLN A 142 1.47 19.53 -0.56
C GLN A 142 1.94 20.08 -1.92
N LYS A 143 3.22 20.33 -2.09
CA LYS A 143 3.80 20.77 -3.38
C LYS A 143 3.67 19.68 -4.44
N ARG A 144 3.92 18.42 -4.07
CA ARG A 144 3.81 17.27 -4.96
C ARG A 144 2.38 17.09 -5.48
N LEU A 145 1.38 17.22 -4.61
CA LEU A 145 -0.03 17.09 -4.98
C LEU A 145 -0.54 18.24 -5.84
N LYS A 146 -0.03 19.47 -5.66
CA LYS A 146 -0.36 20.62 -6.51
C LYS A 146 0.16 20.49 -7.94
N ASN A 147 1.30 19.83 -8.12
CA ASN A 147 1.98 19.67 -9.40
C ASN A 147 1.60 18.35 -10.13
N ALA A 148 0.71 17.58 -9.54
CA ALA A 148 0.24 16.32 -10.13
C ALA A 148 -0.94 16.53 -11.08
#